data_4690e171d4d6e24e5547502ae6111276
#
_entry.id   4690e171d4d6e24e5547502ae6111276
#
_cell.length_a   1.000
_cell.length_b   1.000
_cell.length_c   1.000
_cell.angle_alpha   90.00
_cell.angle_beta   90.00
_cell.angle_gamma   90.00
#
_symmetry.space_group_name_H-M   'P 1'
#
loop_
_entity.id
_entity.type
_entity.pdbx_description
1 polymer ?
#
loop_
_entity_poly.entity_id
_entity_poly.type
_entity_poly.pdbx_seq_one_letter_code
_entity_poly.pdbx_strand_id
1 'polypeptide(L)'
;MTYISEIKGRSGKDHIDSVLKRSGPLIGASVVPAATLETWTGVLPDILIDFWRNHGLGALQGGLMRLCVPDEFDGLLCEVFQADKDFSHKDCHVIGYGPFGNLIVWSTRHWIVRIDLLHGRVSASGLTDPSKKHNENASIVAHLLGHQPDSLNVVDDDDKKMFKPAVSALGPLKTGQAFGFFPALAMGGAPQIANLKTVPAMEHFLLLAQLKQFQLVDYLGNSPSNLRPIG
;
A
#
# COMPACT_ATOMS: atom_id res chain seq x y z
N MET A 1 -22.36 6.48 -14.31
CA MET A 1 -21.02 5.92 -14.11
C MET A 1 -20.90 4.66 -14.93
N THR A 2 -19.91 4.57 -15.79
CA THR A 2 -19.69 3.39 -16.62
C THR A 2 -18.46 2.66 -16.12
N TYR A 3 -18.60 1.40 -15.76
CA TYR A 3 -17.50 0.51 -15.42
C TYR A 3 -17.35 -0.50 -16.53
N ILE A 4 -16.13 -0.68 -17.03
CA ILE A 4 -15.80 -1.58 -18.14
C ILE A 4 -15.17 -2.89 -17.67
N SER A 5 -14.61 -2.90 -16.43
CA SER A 5 -13.91 -4.05 -15.86
C SER A 5 -14.87 -5.10 -15.33
N GLU A 6 -14.58 -6.37 -15.63
CA GLU A 6 -15.32 -7.54 -15.13
C GLU A 6 -14.42 -8.49 -14.36
N ILE A 7 -14.98 -9.11 -13.32
CA ILE A 7 -14.31 -10.14 -12.52
C ILE A 7 -15.30 -11.27 -12.25
N LYS A 8 -14.98 -12.49 -12.69
CA LYS A 8 -15.80 -13.69 -12.47
C LYS A 8 -17.27 -13.51 -12.84
N GLY A 9 -17.55 -12.84 -13.98
CA GLY A 9 -18.89 -12.62 -14.49
C GLY A 9 -19.74 -11.58 -13.76
N ARG A 10 -19.11 -10.80 -12.82
CA ARG A 10 -19.73 -9.64 -12.18
C ARG A 10 -19.12 -8.36 -12.73
N SER A 11 -19.91 -7.31 -12.84
CA SER A 11 -19.40 -6.01 -13.26
C SER A 11 -18.40 -5.44 -12.27
N GLY A 12 -17.45 -4.65 -12.73
CA GLY A 12 -16.53 -3.91 -11.86
C GLY A 12 -17.27 -3.06 -10.84
N LYS A 13 -18.43 -2.49 -11.23
CA LYS A 13 -19.30 -1.74 -10.32
C LYS A 13 -19.75 -2.56 -9.12
N ASP A 14 -20.22 -3.80 -9.31
CA ASP A 14 -20.70 -4.65 -8.21
C ASP A 14 -19.59 -4.96 -7.20
N HIS A 15 -18.34 -5.14 -7.68
CA HIS A 15 -17.18 -5.33 -6.82
C HIS A 15 -16.86 -4.07 -6.02
N ILE A 16 -16.83 -2.90 -6.65
CA ILE A 16 -16.56 -1.61 -6.02
C ILE A 16 -17.64 -1.27 -4.98
N ASP A 17 -18.92 -1.43 -5.33
CA ASP A 17 -20.04 -1.20 -4.41
C ASP A 17 -19.92 -2.11 -3.16
N SER A 18 -19.53 -3.37 -3.36
CA SER A 18 -19.27 -4.32 -2.26
C SER A 18 -18.09 -3.88 -1.38
N VAL A 19 -17.02 -3.36 -1.98
CA VAL A 19 -15.86 -2.81 -1.26
C VAL A 19 -16.29 -1.62 -0.42
N LEU A 20 -16.95 -0.62 -1.01
CA LEU A 20 -17.37 0.59 -0.31
C LEU A 20 -18.39 0.29 0.81
N LYS A 21 -19.27 -0.69 0.60
CA LYS A 21 -20.18 -1.15 1.65
C LYS A 21 -19.45 -1.72 2.87
N ARG A 22 -18.33 -2.40 2.67
CA ARG A 22 -17.53 -3.01 3.75
C ARG A 22 -16.54 -2.05 4.39
N SER A 23 -15.85 -1.27 3.57
CA SER A 23 -14.77 -0.36 4.01
C SER A 23 -15.28 1.01 4.50
N GLY A 24 -16.56 1.29 4.29
CA GLY A 24 -17.12 2.63 4.47
C GLY A 24 -16.78 3.58 3.31
N PRO A 25 -17.28 4.82 3.35
CA PRO A 25 -17.00 5.83 2.33
C PRO A 25 -15.52 6.24 2.34
N LEU A 26 -15.03 6.74 1.20
CA LEU A 26 -13.71 7.36 1.13
C LEU A 26 -13.66 8.60 2.03
N ILE A 27 -12.64 8.67 2.87
CA ILE A 27 -12.36 9.83 3.73
C ILE A 27 -11.42 10.77 2.97
N GLY A 28 -11.80 12.07 2.89
CA GLY A 28 -10.99 13.07 2.21
C GLY A 28 -10.86 12.80 0.71
N ALA A 29 -11.94 12.33 0.07
CA ALA A 29 -11.95 12.05 -1.35
C ALA A 29 -11.63 13.29 -2.19
N SER A 30 -10.75 13.13 -3.17
CA SER A 30 -10.39 14.15 -4.15
C SER A 30 -10.53 13.60 -5.57
N VAL A 31 -10.96 14.46 -6.50
CA VAL A 31 -11.09 14.08 -7.92
C VAL A 31 -9.71 13.85 -8.52
N VAL A 32 -9.57 12.80 -9.30
CA VAL A 32 -8.33 12.54 -10.06
C VAL A 32 -8.42 13.33 -11.38
N PRO A 33 -7.41 14.17 -11.71
CA PRO A 33 -7.39 14.88 -12.97
C PRO A 33 -7.45 13.94 -14.19
N ALA A 34 -8.11 14.37 -15.27
CA ALA A 34 -8.23 13.57 -16.49
C ALA A 34 -6.86 13.17 -17.07
N ALA A 35 -5.90 14.10 -17.08
CA ALA A 35 -4.54 13.83 -17.54
C ALA A 35 -3.86 12.71 -16.74
N THR A 36 -4.06 12.65 -15.41
CA THR A 36 -3.55 11.57 -14.56
C THR A 36 -4.20 10.24 -14.92
N LEU A 37 -5.52 10.22 -15.13
CA LEU A 37 -6.22 9.00 -15.55
C LEU A 37 -5.71 8.49 -16.91
N GLU A 38 -5.46 9.40 -17.87
CA GLU A 38 -4.91 9.07 -19.19
C GLU A 38 -3.49 8.48 -19.07
N THR A 39 -2.63 9.09 -18.25
CA THR A 39 -1.26 8.60 -18.01
C THR A 39 -1.24 7.16 -17.51
N TRP A 40 -2.15 6.81 -16.60
CA TRP A 40 -2.14 5.52 -15.93
C TRP A 40 -3.06 4.46 -16.57
N THR A 41 -3.88 4.85 -17.56
CA THR A 41 -4.69 3.88 -18.34
C THR A 41 -3.79 2.97 -19.16
N GLY A 42 -4.00 1.64 -19.02
CA GLY A 42 -3.17 0.63 -19.68
C GLY A 42 -1.86 0.28 -18.94
N VAL A 43 -1.50 1.03 -17.88
CA VAL A 43 -0.39 0.71 -16.98
C VAL A 43 -0.91 0.08 -15.69
N LEU A 44 -1.95 0.68 -15.11
CA LEU A 44 -2.64 0.15 -13.94
C LEU A 44 -3.88 -0.65 -14.35
N PRO A 45 -4.31 -1.66 -13.57
CA PRO A 45 -5.52 -2.42 -13.85
C PRO A 45 -6.77 -1.54 -13.99
N ASP A 46 -7.61 -1.88 -14.96
CA ASP A 46 -8.79 -1.09 -15.32
C ASP A 46 -9.71 -0.79 -14.14
N ILE A 47 -9.89 -1.75 -13.23
CA ILE A 47 -10.77 -1.54 -12.06
C ILE A 47 -10.26 -0.44 -11.14
N LEU A 48 -8.95 -0.22 -11.06
CA LEU A 48 -8.37 0.86 -10.27
C LEU A 48 -8.61 2.21 -10.96
N ILE A 49 -8.43 2.28 -12.27
CA ILE A 49 -8.73 3.47 -13.08
C ILE A 49 -10.22 3.80 -13.00
N ASP A 50 -11.10 2.81 -13.09
CA ASP A 50 -12.55 2.97 -12.91
C ASP A 50 -12.89 3.48 -11.50
N PHE A 51 -12.22 2.95 -10.48
CA PHE A 51 -12.39 3.41 -9.11
C PHE A 51 -12.00 4.89 -8.99
N TRP A 52 -10.81 5.26 -9.47
CA TRP A 52 -10.32 6.64 -9.43
C TRP A 52 -11.24 7.61 -10.19
N ARG A 53 -11.73 7.21 -11.37
CA ARG A 53 -12.64 8.03 -12.19
C ARG A 53 -13.96 8.29 -11.49
N ASN A 54 -14.51 7.30 -10.79
CA ASN A 54 -15.86 7.38 -10.24
C ASN A 54 -15.90 7.81 -8.77
N HIS A 55 -14.84 7.54 -8.00
CA HIS A 55 -14.78 7.79 -6.56
C HIS A 55 -13.62 8.69 -6.14
N GLY A 56 -12.60 8.85 -7.00
CA GLY A 56 -11.42 9.65 -6.69
C GLY A 56 -10.40 8.91 -5.83
N LEU A 57 -9.47 9.70 -5.26
CA LEU A 57 -8.48 9.28 -4.28
C LEU A 57 -8.93 9.67 -2.89
N GLY A 58 -8.59 8.86 -1.90
CA GLY A 58 -8.93 9.12 -0.49
C GLY A 58 -8.47 7.97 0.39
N ALA A 59 -8.89 7.98 1.64
CA ALA A 59 -8.58 6.91 2.55
C ALA A 59 -9.78 5.97 2.74
N LEU A 60 -9.51 4.67 2.72
CA LEU A 60 -10.43 3.57 2.98
C LEU A 60 -10.24 3.05 4.41
N GLN A 61 -11.17 2.23 4.87
CA GLN A 61 -11.08 1.49 6.15
C GLN A 61 -10.83 2.40 7.36
N GLY A 62 -11.55 3.51 7.41
CA GLY A 62 -11.40 4.48 8.51
C GLY A 62 -10.08 5.23 8.53
N GLY A 63 -9.35 5.28 7.42
CA GLY A 63 -8.05 5.93 7.28
C GLY A 63 -6.84 4.99 7.31
N LEU A 64 -7.06 3.67 7.47
CA LEU A 64 -5.99 2.68 7.55
C LEU A 64 -5.30 2.43 6.18
N MET A 65 -5.99 2.71 5.08
CA MET A 65 -5.45 2.60 3.73
C MET A 65 -5.69 3.90 2.98
N ARG A 66 -4.66 4.50 2.43
CA ARG A 66 -4.76 5.68 1.58
C ARG A 66 -4.38 5.33 0.14
N LEU A 67 -5.26 5.67 -0.78
CA LEU A 67 -4.99 5.58 -2.21
C LEU A 67 -4.14 6.79 -2.63
N CYS A 68 -3.22 6.60 -3.55
CA CYS A 68 -2.31 7.64 -4.05
C CYS A 68 -2.03 7.48 -5.54
N VAL A 69 -1.49 8.54 -6.14
CA VAL A 69 -0.95 8.52 -7.50
C VAL A 69 0.49 8.04 -7.43
N PRO A 70 0.95 7.15 -8.33
CA PRO A 70 2.29 6.57 -8.25
C PRO A 70 3.44 7.57 -8.40
N ASP A 71 3.29 8.61 -9.20
CA ASP A 71 4.35 9.57 -9.55
C ASP A 71 5.11 10.15 -8.33
N GLU A 72 4.39 10.32 -7.22
CA GLU A 72 4.97 10.85 -5.98
C GLU A 72 5.99 9.89 -5.32
N PHE A 73 5.97 8.60 -5.69
CA PHE A 73 6.70 7.53 -5.00
C PHE A 73 7.91 7.00 -5.77
N ASP A 74 8.20 7.48 -6.97
CA ASP A 74 9.29 6.97 -7.80
C ASP A 74 10.65 7.06 -7.10
N GLY A 75 10.95 8.19 -6.45
CA GLY A 75 12.18 8.37 -5.68
C GLY A 75 12.30 7.38 -4.51
N LEU A 76 11.19 7.08 -3.83
CA LEU A 76 11.16 6.08 -2.75
C LEU A 76 11.40 4.67 -3.29
N LEU A 77 10.80 4.31 -4.42
CA LEU A 77 11.01 2.99 -5.03
C LEU A 77 12.43 2.84 -5.59
N CYS A 78 13.03 3.92 -6.10
CA CYS A 78 14.47 3.93 -6.46
C CYS A 78 15.35 3.56 -5.26
N GLU A 79 15.07 4.16 -4.09
CA GLU A 79 15.83 3.89 -2.87
C GLU A 79 15.63 2.46 -2.37
N VAL A 80 14.38 1.96 -2.36
CA VAL A 80 14.06 0.61 -1.89
C VAL A 80 14.64 -0.47 -2.79
N PHE A 81 14.48 -0.34 -4.12
CA PHE A 81 14.86 -1.40 -5.06
C PHE A 81 16.29 -1.30 -5.56
N GLN A 82 16.87 -0.10 -5.56
CA GLN A 82 18.22 0.13 -6.08
C GLN A 82 18.42 -0.49 -7.49
N ALA A 83 19.35 -1.44 -7.64
CA ALA A 83 19.61 -2.16 -8.88
C ALA A 83 19.08 -3.59 -8.87
N ASP A 84 17.99 -3.86 -8.12
CA ASP A 84 17.43 -5.20 -8.00
C ASP A 84 17.03 -5.80 -9.34
N LYS A 85 17.30 -7.10 -9.53
CA LYS A 85 17.05 -7.81 -10.80
C LYS A 85 15.57 -8.06 -11.09
N ASP A 86 14.74 -8.15 -10.05
CA ASP A 86 13.31 -8.48 -10.15
C ASP A 86 12.42 -7.25 -10.02
N PHE A 87 12.89 -6.17 -9.36
CA PHE A 87 12.10 -4.97 -9.09
C PHE A 87 12.77 -3.71 -9.61
N SER A 88 11.96 -2.81 -10.15
CA SER A 88 12.39 -1.49 -10.60
C SER A 88 11.27 -0.47 -10.38
N HIS A 89 11.62 0.77 -10.04
CA HIS A 89 10.67 1.88 -10.02
C HIS A 89 10.00 2.14 -11.38
N LYS A 90 10.57 1.62 -12.48
CA LYS A 90 10.01 1.77 -13.83
C LYS A 90 8.83 0.83 -14.12
N ASP A 91 8.75 -0.29 -13.41
CA ASP A 91 7.69 -1.29 -13.57
C ASP A 91 6.90 -1.55 -12.29
N CYS A 92 7.19 -0.81 -11.24
CA CYS A 92 6.55 -0.87 -9.93
C CYS A 92 5.99 0.51 -9.56
N HIS A 93 4.69 0.57 -9.20
CA HIS A 93 3.93 1.79 -9.02
C HIS A 93 3.18 1.73 -7.69
N VAL A 94 3.47 2.65 -6.75
CA VAL A 94 2.74 2.69 -5.47
C VAL A 94 1.32 3.16 -5.74
N ILE A 95 0.34 2.35 -5.37
CA ILE A 95 -1.10 2.61 -5.59
C ILE A 95 -1.86 2.85 -4.29
N GLY A 96 -1.20 2.63 -3.15
CA GLY A 96 -1.75 2.92 -1.84
C GLY A 96 -0.72 2.67 -0.74
N TYR A 97 -0.97 3.28 0.42
CA TYR A 97 -0.10 3.11 1.59
C TYR A 97 -0.88 3.11 2.90
N GLY A 98 -0.31 2.45 3.89
CA GLY A 98 -0.80 2.44 5.26
C GLY A 98 -0.17 3.54 6.13
N PRO A 99 -0.72 3.77 7.32
CA PRO A 99 -0.32 4.88 8.19
C PRO A 99 1.08 4.74 8.76
N PHE A 100 1.71 3.56 8.70
CA PHE A 100 3.00 3.27 9.33
C PHE A 100 4.10 2.91 8.31
N GLY A 101 3.92 3.19 7.01
CA GLY A 101 4.92 2.90 5.99
C GLY A 101 4.81 1.52 5.33
N ASN A 102 3.62 0.93 5.35
CA ASN A 102 3.30 -0.21 4.50
C ASN A 102 2.84 0.31 3.13
N LEU A 103 3.49 -0.11 2.05
CA LEU A 103 3.13 0.29 0.70
C LEU A 103 2.48 -0.88 -0.04
N ILE A 104 1.47 -0.57 -0.84
CA ILE A 104 0.89 -1.48 -1.82
C ILE A 104 1.29 -0.97 -3.19
N VAL A 105 1.97 -1.83 -3.93
CA VAL A 105 2.61 -1.51 -5.20
C VAL A 105 2.00 -2.41 -6.27
N TRP A 106 1.65 -1.83 -7.41
CA TRP A 106 1.39 -2.55 -8.63
C TRP A 106 2.68 -2.73 -9.42
N SER A 107 3.05 -3.95 -9.70
CA SER A 107 4.14 -4.26 -10.62
C SER A 107 3.57 -4.84 -11.91
N THR A 108 3.94 -4.28 -13.06
CA THR A 108 3.52 -4.81 -14.35
C THR A 108 4.06 -6.23 -14.59
N ARG A 109 5.13 -6.62 -13.89
CA ARG A 109 5.75 -7.95 -13.97
C ARG A 109 5.18 -8.93 -12.94
N HIS A 110 5.02 -8.49 -11.68
CA HIS A 110 4.71 -9.36 -10.53
C HIS A 110 3.36 -9.09 -9.88
N TRP A 111 2.60 -8.10 -10.39
CA TRP A 111 1.30 -7.64 -9.91
C TRP A 111 1.40 -7.02 -8.52
N ILE A 112 0.82 -7.62 -7.50
CA ILE A 112 0.86 -7.03 -6.16
C ILE A 112 2.21 -7.28 -5.51
N VAL A 113 2.92 -6.19 -5.22
CA VAL A 113 4.12 -6.15 -4.38
C VAL A 113 3.78 -5.36 -3.11
N ARG A 114 4.21 -5.85 -1.98
CA ARG A 114 4.06 -5.18 -0.69
C ARG A 114 5.43 -4.81 -0.15
N ILE A 115 5.55 -3.59 0.32
CA ILE A 115 6.77 -3.08 0.95
C ILE A 115 6.43 -2.68 2.38
N ASP A 116 7.13 -3.22 3.33
CA ASP A 116 7.09 -2.86 4.74
C ASP A 116 8.36 -2.08 5.08
N LEU A 117 8.24 -0.76 5.09
CA LEU A 117 9.37 0.15 5.33
C LEU A 117 9.89 0.05 6.78
N LEU A 118 9.01 -0.25 7.75
CA LEU A 118 9.41 -0.39 9.15
C LEU A 118 10.34 -1.59 9.36
N HIS A 119 10.07 -2.69 8.68
CA HIS A 119 10.82 -3.94 8.87
C HIS A 119 11.80 -4.23 7.73
N GLY A 120 11.85 -3.39 6.69
CA GLY A 120 12.74 -3.58 5.53
C GLY A 120 12.39 -4.83 4.73
N ARG A 121 11.11 -5.05 4.44
CA ARG A 121 10.63 -6.27 3.77
C ARG A 121 9.92 -5.94 2.46
N VAL A 122 10.18 -6.75 1.45
CA VAL A 122 9.45 -6.74 0.17
C VAL A 122 8.85 -8.13 -0.03
N SER A 123 7.60 -8.23 -0.40
CA SER A 123 6.96 -9.49 -0.77
C SER A 123 6.20 -9.35 -2.07
N ALA A 124 6.29 -10.36 -2.92
CA ALA A 124 5.66 -10.40 -4.24
C ALA A 124 5.19 -11.82 -4.55
N SER A 125 3.93 -12.13 -4.21
CA SER A 125 3.41 -13.47 -4.42
C SER A 125 3.39 -13.90 -5.89
N GLY A 126 3.24 -12.95 -6.83
CA GLY A 126 3.30 -13.25 -8.27
C GLY A 126 4.72 -13.52 -8.79
N LEU A 127 5.78 -13.18 -8.02
CA LEU A 127 7.16 -13.58 -8.29
C LEU A 127 7.45 -14.98 -7.73
N THR A 128 7.06 -15.23 -6.47
CA THR A 128 7.33 -16.52 -5.79
C THR A 128 6.44 -17.64 -6.31
N ASP A 129 5.22 -17.31 -6.74
CA ASP A 129 4.26 -18.25 -7.33
C ASP A 129 3.48 -17.58 -8.48
N PRO A 130 4.01 -17.65 -9.72
CA PRO A 130 3.34 -17.06 -10.90
C PRO A 130 1.92 -17.60 -11.16
N SER A 131 1.57 -18.77 -10.63
CA SER A 131 0.21 -19.31 -10.76
C SER A 131 -0.85 -18.46 -10.03
N LYS A 132 -0.46 -17.60 -9.11
CA LYS A 132 -1.35 -16.65 -8.42
C LYS A 132 -1.78 -15.47 -9.29
N LYS A 133 -1.16 -15.28 -10.47
CA LYS A 133 -1.51 -14.22 -11.42
C LYS A 133 -2.66 -14.67 -12.34
N HIS A 134 -3.90 -14.65 -11.87
CA HIS A 134 -5.06 -15.10 -12.65
C HIS A 134 -5.81 -13.96 -13.32
N ASN A 135 -6.00 -12.83 -12.62
CA ASN A 135 -6.76 -11.68 -13.07
C ASN A 135 -6.31 -10.44 -12.32
N GLU A 136 -5.86 -9.42 -13.06
CA GLU A 136 -5.31 -8.17 -12.52
C GLU A 136 -6.36 -7.40 -11.70
N ASN A 137 -7.57 -7.26 -12.25
CA ASN A 137 -8.66 -6.58 -11.56
C ASN A 137 -9.05 -7.28 -10.26
N ALA A 138 -9.06 -8.62 -10.25
CA ALA A 138 -9.31 -9.40 -9.04
C ALA A 138 -8.20 -9.19 -7.99
N SER A 139 -6.95 -9.06 -8.42
CA SER A 139 -5.82 -8.77 -7.53
C SER A 139 -5.98 -7.40 -6.86
N ILE A 140 -6.36 -6.36 -7.62
CA ILE A 140 -6.64 -5.02 -7.04
C ILE A 140 -7.79 -5.07 -6.05
N VAL A 141 -8.90 -5.76 -6.39
CA VAL A 141 -10.03 -5.88 -5.47
C VAL A 141 -9.63 -6.61 -4.19
N ALA A 142 -8.85 -7.68 -4.29
CA ALA A 142 -8.46 -8.47 -3.13
C ALA A 142 -7.45 -7.76 -2.23
N HIS A 143 -6.46 -7.09 -2.81
CA HIS A 143 -5.29 -6.61 -2.07
C HIS A 143 -5.27 -5.12 -1.78
N LEU A 144 -5.98 -4.32 -2.55
CA LEU A 144 -6.07 -2.88 -2.36
C LEU A 144 -7.45 -2.44 -1.91
N LEU A 145 -8.47 -2.73 -2.73
CA LEU A 145 -9.83 -2.28 -2.48
C LEU A 145 -10.61 -3.21 -1.54
N GLY A 146 -10.27 -4.51 -1.54
CA GLY A 146 -10.84 -5.50 -0.64
C GLY A 146 -10.26 -5.39 0.77
N HIS A 147 -10.74 -6.23 1.65
CA HIS A 147 -10.45 -6.12 3.06
C HIS A 147 -9.18 -6.87 3.47
N GLN A 148 -8.12 -6.15 3.85
CA GLN A 148 -6.99 -6.68 4.63
C GLN A 148 -6.45 -5.63 5.63
N PRO A 149 -7.26 -5.15 6.58
CA PRO A 149 -6.86 -4.07 7.48
C PRO A 149 -5.70 -4.46 8.39
N ASP A 150 -5.58 -5.74 8.73
CA ASP A 150 -4.57 -6.21 9.69
C ASP A 150 -3.14 -6.14 9.14
N SER A 151 -2.97 -6.31 7.83
CA SER A 151 -1.63 -6.26 7.21
C SER A 151 -1.04 -4.85 7.10
N LEU A 152 -1.83 -3.82 7.33
CA LEU A 152 -1.41 -2.41 7.31
C LEU A 152 -1.28 -1.82 8.71
N ASN A 153 -1.65 -2.59 9.73
CA ASN A 153 -1.55 -2.19 11.11
C ASN A 153 -0.21 -2.65 11.69
N VAL A 154 0.32 -1.87 12.61
CA VAL A 154 1.45 -2.26 13.46
C VAL A 154 0.89 -2.72 14.80
N VAL A 155 1.54 -3.67 15.44
CA VAL A 155 1.24 -4.10 16.80
C VAL A 155 2.30 -3.58 17.76
N ASP A 156 1.91 -3.35 19.00
CA ASP A 156 2.83 -3.05 20.10
C ASP A 156 3.48 -4.33 20.68
N ASP A 157 4.26 -4.17 21.72
CA ASP A 157 4.96 -5.27 22.40
C ASP A 157 4.00 -6.30 23.04
N ASP A 158 2.71 -5.95 23.20
CA ASP A 158 1.63 -6.81 23.69
C ASP A 158 0.75 -7.40 22.57
N ASP A 159 1.19 -7.33 21.30
CA ASP A 159 0.43 -7.73 20.10
C ASP A 159 -0.88 -6.95 19.87
N LYS A 160 -1.02 -5.75 20.46
CA LYS A 160 -2.20 -4.90 20.29
C LYS A 160 -2.05 -3.98 19.08
N LYS A 161 -3.08 -3.90 18.26
CA LYS A 161 -3.12 -3.05 17.06
C LYS A 161 -3.05 -1.57 17.41
N MET A 162 -2.12 -0.84 16.80
CA MET A 162 -1.79 0.54 17.17
C MET A 162 -2.60 1.60 16.41
N PHE A 163 -3.21 1.31 15.27
CA PHE A 163 -3.84 2.36 14.44
C PHE A 163 -4.94 3.15 15.18
N LYS A 164 -5.92 2.46 15.75
CA LYS A 164 -7.01 3.14 16.48
C LYS A 164 -6.52 3.92 17.72
N PRO A 165 -5.64 3.35 18.57
CA PRO A 165 -5.01 4.11 19.64
C PRO A 165 -4.21 5.33 19.15
N ALA A 166 -3.47 5.21 18.04
CA ALA A 166 -2.73 6.33 17.45
C ALA A 166 -3.66 7.45 17.00
N VAL A 167 -4.76 7.11 16.29
CA VAL A 167 -5.78 8.09 15.90
C VAL A 167 -6.43 8.74 17.12
N SER A 168 -6.68 7.99 18.19
CA SER A 168 -7.25 8.55 19.43
C SER A 168 -6.30 9.53 20.12
N ALA A 169 -5.00 9.26 20.09
CA ALA A 169 -3.98 10.09 20.76
C ALA A 169 -3.54 11.30 19.93
N LEU A 170 -3.40 11.13 18.59
CA LEU A 170 -2.76 12.12 17.70
C LEU A 170 -3.74 12.75 16.71
N GLY A 171 -4.98 12.26 16.65
CA GLY A 171 -5.97 12.65 15.66
C GLY A 171 -5.87 11.86 14.35
N PRO A 172 -6.86 12.01 13.45
CA PRO A 172 -6.88 11.37 12.16
C PRO A 172 -5.82 11.96 11.22
N LEU A 173 -5.19 11.10 10.42
CA LEU A 173 -4.21 11.54 9.41
C LEU A 173 -4.90 12.28 8.25
N LYS A 174 -4.29 13.39 7.86
CA LYS A 174 -4.64 14.13 6.63
C LYS A 174 -3.91 13.51 5.43
N THR A 175 -4.26 13.95 4.22
CA THR A 175 -3.51 13.59 3.00
C THR A 175 -2.05 13.99 3.14
N GLY A 176 -1.14 13.10 2.71
CA GLY A 176 0.31 13.31 2.83
C GLY A 176 0.88 13.11 4.23
N GLN A 177 0.11 12.61 5.21
CA GLN A 177 0.58 12.34 6.56
C GLN A 177 0.67 10.85 6.86
N ALA A 178 1.58 10.49 7.77
CA ALA A 178 1.77 9.17 8.36
C ALA A 178 2.04 9.28 9.86
N PHE A 179 2.04 8.14 10.55
CA PHE A 179 2.55 8.02 11.93
C PHE A 179 3.99 7.51 11.88
N GLY A 180 4.92 8.24 12.50
CA GLY A 180 6.32 7.86 12.63
C GLY A 180 6.70 7.59 14.09
N PHE A 181 7.52 6.56 14.32
CA PHE A 181 8.11 6.28 15.62
C PHE A 181 9.37 7.13 15.85
N PHE A 182 9.51 7.66 17.03
CA PHE A 182 10.68 8.43 17.47
C PHE A 182 11.18 7.94 18.84
N PRO A 183 12.38 7.31 18.86
CA PRO A 183 13.24 6.96 17.73
C PRO A 183 12.58 6.00 16.75
N ALA A 184 13.05 5.97 15.49
CA ALA A 184 12.60 4.97 14.52
C ALA A 184 12.89 3.55 15.06
N LEU A 185 12.02 2.56 14.75
CA LEU A 185 12.20 1.18 15.24
C LEU A 185 13.55 0.60 14.82
N ALA A 186 14.04 0.93 13.62
CA ALA A 186 15.37 0.55 13.14
C ALA A 186 16.52 1.13 13.96
N MET A 187 16.27 2.18 14.72
CA MET A 187 17.23 2.86 15.59
C MET A 187 17.04 2.53 17.08
N GLY A 188 16.34 1.44 17.39
CA GLY A 188 16.07 1.01 18.77
C GLY A 188 14.84 1.64 19.39
N GLY A 189 13.97 2.28 18.60
CA GLY A 189 12.66 2.74 19.08
C GLY A 189 11.76 1.56 19.47
N ALA A 190 10.81 1.81 20.37
CA ALA A 190 9.79 0.83 20.77
C ALA A 190 8.43 1.14 20.10
N PRO A 191 7.63 0.13 19.72
CA PRO A 191 6.33 0.31 19.12
C PRO A 191 5.27 0.70 20.17
N GLN A 192 5.38 1.91 20.71
CA GLN A 192 4.51 2.46 21.74
C GLN A 192 3.85 3.75 21.26
N ILE A 193 2.61 4.00 21.69
CA ILE A 193 1.87 5.22 21.32
C ILE A 193 2.61 6.48 21.74
N ALA A 194 3.26 6.48 22.90
CA ALA A 194 4.05 7.62 23.40
C ALA A 194 5.21 8.01 22.46
N ASN A 195 5.69 7.08 21.64
CA ASN A 195 6.78 7.29 20.68
C ASN A 195 6.27 7.72 19.28
N LEU A 196 4.95 7.76 19.06
CA LEU A 196 4.39 8.14 17.78
C LEU A 196 4.26 9.65 17.64
N LYS A 197 4.51 10.13 16.43
CA LYS A 197 4.17 11.49 15.98
C LYS A 197 3.51 11.44 14.61
N THR A 198 2.67 12.45 14.33
CA THR A 198 2.21 12.70 12.96
C THR A 198 3.34 13.39 12.19
N VAL A 199 3.67 12.85 11.02
CA VAL A 199 4.79 13.30 10.17
C VAL A 199 4.34 13.42 8.71
N PRO A 200 5.04 14.21 7.86
CA PRO A 200 4.88 14.13 6.42
C PRO A 200 5.27 12.73 5.94
N ALA A 201 4.39 12.10 5.16
CA ALA A 201 4.54 10.68 4.81
C ALA A 201 5.78 10.43 3.94
N MET A 202 5.97 11.22 2.88
CA MET A 202 7.03 10.97 1.91
C MET A 202 8.42 11.12 2.54
N GLU A 203 8.66 12.21 3.28
CA GLU A 203 9.94 12.46 3.94
C GLU A 203 10.27 11.35 4.96
N HIS A 204 9.25 10.93 5.70
CA HIS A 204 9.41 9.86 6.67
C HIS A 204 9.64 8.50 6.01
N PHE A 205 8.96 8.19 4.93
CA PHE A 205 9.12 6.94 4.19
C PHE A 205 10.50 6.84 3.53
N LEU A 206 11.01 7.95 2.97
CA LEU A 206 12.39 8.03 2.46
C LEU A 206 13.42 7.80 3.58
N LEU A 207 13.20 8.42 4.74
CA LEU A 207 14.06 8.15 5.90
C LEU A 207 14.05 6.66 6.27
N LEU A 208 12.88 6.03 6.38
CA LEU A 208 12.78 4.60 6.72
C LEU A 208 13.46 3.72 5.69
N ALA A 209 13.36 4.05 4.39
CA ALA A 209 14.00 3.32 3.31
C ALA A 209 15.54 3.32 3.43
N GLN A 210 16.12 4.41 3.93
CA GLN A 210 17.58 4.54 4.10
C GLN A 210 18.12 3.87 5.36
N LEU A 211 17.25 3.53 6.32
CA LEU A 211 17.68 2.96 7.60
C LEU A 211 17.95 1.45 7.56
N LYS A 212 17.51 0.75 6.51
CA LYS A 212 17.61 -0.71 6.43
C LYS A 212 17.90 -1.20 5.02
N GLN A 213 18.64 -2.31 4.93
CA GLN A 213 18.67 -3.11 3.71
C GLN A 213 17.39 -3.94 3.63
N PHE A 214 16.70 -3.88 2.50
CA PHE A 214 15.48 -4.63 2.28
C PHE A 214 15.74 -6.10 1.99
N GLN A 215 14.80 -6.94 2.41
CA GLN A 215 14.81 -8.38 2.17
C GLN A 215 13.57 -8.78 1.38
N LEU A 216 13.75 -9.55 0.31
CA LEU A 216 12.64 -10.27 -0.30
C LEU A 216 12.20 -11.37 0.67
N VAL A 217 10.93 -11.39 0.99
CA VAL A 217 10.35 -12.38 1.91
C VAL A 217 9.17 -13.11 1.26
N ASP A 218 8.94 -14.35 1.67
CA ASP A 218 7.70 -15.07 1.40
C ASP A 218 6.96 -15.40 2.69
N TYR A 219 5.64 -15.46 2.60
CA TYR A 219 4.73 -15.80 3.70
C TYR A 219 4.12 -17.19 3.47
N LEU A 220 4.97 -18.23 3.48
CA LEU A 220 4.56 -19.65 3.38
C LEU A 220 4.15 -20.23 4.73
N GLY A 221 3.71 -19.42 5.67
CA GLY A 221 3.31 -19.80 7.01
C GLY A 221 2.94 -18.60 7.85
N ASN A 222 3.03 -18.75 9.17
CA ASN A 222 2.69 -17.65 10.11
C ASN A 222 3.80 -16.58 10.25
N SER A 223 5.01 -16.86 9.74
CA SER A 223 6.15 -15.93 9.81
C SER A 223 6.79 -15.75 8.43
N PRO A 224 7.33 -14.57 8.14
CA PRO A 224 8.04 -14.32 6.89
C PRO A 224 9.36 -15.11 6.86
N SER A 225 9.64 -15.76 5.71
CA SER A 225 10.92 -16.39 5.40
C SER A 225 11.72 -15.47 4.49
N ASN A 226 12.96 -15.13 4.87
CA ASN A 226 13.86 -14.35 4.02
C ASN A 226 14.35 -15.21 2.85
N LEU A 227 14.17 -14.73 1.63
CA LEU A 227 14.62 -15.38 0.41
C LEU A 227 15.99 -14.84 -0.04
N ARG A 228 16.13 -13.51 -0.08
CA ARG A 228 17.35 -12.81 -0.48
C ARG A 228 17.31 -11.31 -0.14
N PRO A 229 18.45 -10.62 -0.11
CA PRO A 229 18.48 -9.16 -0.10
C PRO A 229 17.85 -8.57 -1.38
N ILE A 230 17.35 -7.34 -1.28
CA ILE A 230 16.94 -6.47 -2.38
C ILE A 230 18.11 -5.52 -2.70
N GLY A 231 18.41 -5.32 -3.97
CA GLY A 231 19.52 -4.48 -4.43
C GLY A 231 20.71 -5.25 -4.96
#